data_4afc4b392e35991d061320040cfb82f0
#
_entry.id   4afc4b392e35991d061320040cfb82f0
#
_cell.length_a   1.000
_cell.length_b   1.000
_cell.length_c   1.000
_cell.angle_alpha   90.00
_cell.angle_beta   90.00
_cell.angle_gamma   90.00
#
_symmetry.space_group_name_H-M   'P 1'
#
loop_
_entity.id
_entity.type
_entity.pdbx_description
1 polymer ?
#
loop_
_entity_poly.entity_id
_entity_poly.type
_entity_poly.pdbx_seq_one_letter_code
_entity_poly.pdbx_strand_id
1 'polypeptide(L)'
;MKPAHCCAPLGSTLPEWQVEEGIGERRALLLDGGTPLAAGVHWPGEIQAGDEFEGKLLRKTGARGTAQHPSGREVLVDKLPRGASEGANYLFAITRGAMTERGRFKLPAARPVSTIAGTISDPMANARSVRRFPPGVWEDIWHAASSGEVDFAGGSLLFAVTPAMTLIDIDGDLPPRELSLAAVP
;
A
#
# COMPACT_ATOMS: atom_id res chain seq x y z
N MET A 1 37.85 -37.40 9.80
CA MET A 1 36.98 -37.18 8.66
C MET A 1 36.09 -35.99 9.00
N LYS A 2 36.37 -34.79 8.48
CA LYS A 2 35.52 -33.61 8.68
C LYS A 2 34.42 -33.63 7.62
N PRO A 3 33.15 -33.32 7.94
CA PRO A 3 32.13 -33.13 6.92
C PRO A 3 32.38 -31.80 6.21
N ALA A 4 32.35 -31.84 4.88
CA ALA A 4 32.44 -30.69 4.01
C ALA A 4 31.21 -29.78 4.24
N HIS A 5 31.46 -28.54 4.62
CA HIS A 5 30.48 -27.47 4.56
C HIS A 5 30.22 -27.17 3.08
N CYS A 6 29.06 -27.57 2.61
CA CYS A 6 28.53 -27.17 1.32
C CYS A 6 28.12 -25.70 1.44
N CYS A 7 28.97 -24.77 1.04
CA CYS A 7 28.58 -23.39 0.80
C CYS A 7 27.61 -23.39 -0.39
N ALA A 8 26.33 -23.22 -0.10
CA ALA A 8 25.38 -22.82 -1.14
C ALA A 8 25.81 -21.44 -1.67
N PRO A 9 25.78 -21.19 -3.00
CA PRO A 9 26.09 -19.89 -3.54
C PRO A 9 25.05 -18.91 -3.05
N LEU A 10 25.49 -17.82 -2.43
CA LEU A 10 24.72 -16.62 -2.19
C LEU A 10 24.35 -16.02 -3.55
N GLY A 11 23.32 -16.55 -4.18
CA GLY A 11 22.65 -15.89 -5.29
C GLY A 11 21.87 -14.72 -4.69
N SER A 12 22.40 -13.52 -4.85
CA SER A 12 21.66 -12.27 -4.65
C SER A 12 20.55 -12.23 -5.70
N THR A 13 19.45 -12.89 -5.40
CA THR A 13 18.20 -12.70 -6.15
C THR A 13 17.63 -11.35 -5.70
N LEU A 14 17.46 -10.43 -6.64
CA LEU A 14 16.76 -9.18 -6.36
C LEU A 14 15.36 -9.50 -5.77
N PRO A 15 14.85 -8.63 -4.87
CA PRO A 15 13.51 -8.81 -4.34
C PRO A 15 12.48 -8.98 -5.45
N GLU A 16 11.62 -9.99 -5.35
CA GLU A 16 10.65 -10.34 -6.37
C GLU A 16 9.22 -10.24 -5.82
N TRP A 17 8.34 -9.56 -6.57
CA TRP A 17 6.93 -9.58 -6.30
C TRP A 17 6.32 -10.92 -6.74
N GLN A 18 5.58 -11.55 -5.85
CA GLN A 18 4.74 -12.72 -6.11
C GLN A 18 3.28 -12.36 -5.89
N VAL A 19 2.40 -12.86 -6.77
CA VAL A 19 0.95 -12.62 -6.69
C VAL A 19 0.22 -13.94 -6.65
N GLU A 20 -0.66 -14.08 -5.67
CA GLU A 20 -1.62 -15.16 -5.52
C GLU A 20 -3.03 -14.61 -5.80
N GLU A 21 -3.77 -15.27 -6.72
CA GLU A 21 -5.17 -14.95 -7.00
C GLU A 21 -6.06 -15.69 -6.01
N GLY A 22 -6.74 -14.93 -5.16
CA GLY A 22 -7.75 -15.44 -4.22
C GLY A 22 -9.18 -15.31 -4.75
N ILE A 23 -10.16 -15.69 -3.94
CA ILE A 23 -11.59 -15.51 -4.26
C ILE A 23 -11.97 -14.06 -3.99
N GLY A 24 -12.08 -13.25 -5.05
CA GLY A 24 -12.46 -11.83 -4.95
C GLY A 24 -11.35 -10.90 -4.48
N GLU A 25 -10.10 -11.37 -4.43
CA GLU A 25 -8.95 -10.57 -4.07
C GLU A 25 -7.68 -11.06 -4.78
N ARG A 26 -6.70 -10.18 -4.93
CA ARG A 26 -5.33 -10.50 -5.31
C ARG A 26 -4.43 -10.16 -4.14
N ARG A 27 -3.59 -11.11 -3.75
CA ARG A 27 -2.60 -10.95 -2.68
C ARG A 27 -1.22 -10.84 -3.30
N ALA A 28 -0.40 -9.93 -2.80
CA ALA A 28 0.96 -9.75 -3.29
C ALA A 28 1.96 -9.77 -2.14
N LEU A 29 3.10 -10.40 -2.35
CA LEU A 29 4.24 -10.41 -1.44
C LEU A 29 5.49 -10.00 -2.20
N LEU A 30 6.26 -9.06 -1.67
CA LEU A 30 7.63 -8.80 -2.07
C LEU A 30 8.53 -9.66 -1.21
N LEU A 31 9.25 -10.59 -1.83
CA LEU A 31 10.14 -11.52 -1.14
C LEU A 31 11.59 -11.29 -1.52
N ASP A 32 12.47 -11.26 -0.54
CA ASP A 32 13.93 -11.31 -0.71
C ASP A 32 14.46 -12.59 -0.07
N GLY A 33 14.93 -13.54 -0.91
CA GLY A 33 15.42 -14.82 -0.43
C GLY A 33 14.41 -15.63 0.41
N GLY A 34 13.09 -15.36 0.24
CA GLY A 34 12.01 -15.97 1.01
C GLY A 34 11.53 -15.13 2.21
N THR A 35 12.23 -14.05 2.56
CA THR A 35 11.83 -13.11 3.61
C THR A 35 10.85 -12.09 3.05
N PRO A 36 9.67 -11.89 3.64
CA PRO A 36 8.72 -10.89 3.21
C PRO A 36 9.20 -9.47 3.56
N LEU A 37 9.30 -8.61 2.55
CA LEU A 37 9.65 -7.18 2.71
C LEU A 37 8.43 -6.28 2.65
N ALA A 38 7.41 -6.67 1.86
CA ALA A 38 6.17 -5.93 1.73
C ALA A 38 5.02 -6.87 1.37
N ALA A 39 3.81 -6.48 1.72
CA ALA A 39 2.59 -7.19 1.37
C ALA A 39 1.51 -6.22 0.90
N GLY A 40 0.63 -6.68 0.03
CA GLY A 40 -0.50 -5.92 -0.47
C GLY A 40 -1.70 -6.79 -0.76
N VAL A 41 -2.89 -6.20 -0.61
CA VAL A 41 -4.17 -6.80 -1.03
C VAL A 41 -4.81 -5.87 -2.03
N HIS A 42 -5.29 -6.42 -3.12
CA HIS A 42 -6.05 -5.72 -4.13
C HIS A 42 -7.43 -6.36 -4.27
N TRP A 43 -8.49 -5.57 -4.10
CA TRP A 43 -9.86 -6.00 -4.35
C TRP A 43 -10.31 -5.47 -5.72
N PRO A 44 -10.68 -6.34 -6.67
CA PRO A 44 -11.13 -5.93 -7.99
C PRO A 44 -12.27 -4.91 -7.92
N GLY A 45 -12.15 -3.83 -8.70
CA GLY A 45 -13.14 -2.75 -8.75
C GLY A 45 -13.00 -1.68 -7.64
N GLU A 46 -12.02 -1.78 -6.77
CA GLU A 46 -11.67 -0.69 -5.86
C GLU A 46 -10.76 0.35 -6.54
N ILE A 47 -10.94 1.60 -6.14
CA ILE A 47 -10.11 2.73 -6.58
C ILE A 47 -8.87 2.76 -5.71
N GLN A 48 -7.70 2.55 -6.30
CA GLN A 48 -6.43 2.44 -5.56
C GLN A 48 -5.47 3.59 -5.86
N ALA A 49 -4.54 3.82 -4.93
CA ALA A 49 -3.45 4.76 -5.16
C ALA A 49 -2.61 4.33 -6.37
N GLY A 50 -2.35 5.26 -7.28
CA GLY A 50 -1.66 5.00 -8.54
C GLY A 50 -2.59 4.80 -9.74
N ASP A 51 -3.88 4.53 -9.54
CA ASP A 51 -4.84 4.46 -10.64
C ASP A 51 -4.94 5.81 -11.35
N GLU A 52 -5.03 5.79 -12.66
CA GLU A 52 -5.26 6.97 -13.49
C GLU A 52 -6.59 6.84 -14.22
N PHE A 53 -7.33 7.93 -14.27
CA PHE A 53 -8.63 7.95 -14.93
C PHE A 53 -8.95 9.31 -15.54
N GLU A 54 -9.78 9.32 -16.58
CA GLU A 54 -10.46 10.50 -17.05
C GLU A 54 -11.81 10.62 -16.33
N GLY A 55 -12.07 11.78 -15.75
CA GLY A 55 -13.30 12.02 -15.01
C GLY A 55 -13.78 13.45 -15.08
N LYS A 56 -15.07 13.63 -14.83
CA LYS A 56 -15.74 14.93 -14.86
C LYS A 56 -15.56 15.65 -13.52
N LEU A 57 -15.05 16.88 -13.54
CA LEU A 57 -15.00 17.73 -12.36
C LEU A 57 -16.43 18.16 -11.99
N LEU A 58 -16.92 17.71 -10.84
CA LEU A 58 -18.29 17.99 -10.39
C LEU A 58 -18.40 19.33 -9.67
N ARG A 59 -17.46 19.57 -8.73
CA ARG A 59 -17.43 20.79 -7.90
C ARG A 59 -16.01 21.27 -7.73
N LYS A 60 -15.85 22.60 -7.58
CA LYS A 60 -14.56 23.23 -7.33
C LYS A 60 -14.68 24.28 -6.24
N THR A 61 -13.75 24.25 -5.29
CA THR A 61 -13.59 25.26 -4.24
C THR A 61 -12.11 25.59 -4.11
N GLY A 62 -11.68 26.69 -4.74
CA GLY A 62 -10.27 27.06 -4.81
C GLY A 62 -9.45 26.04 -5.60
N ALA A 63 -8.43 25.47 -4.97
CA ALA A 63 -7.58 24.42 -5.53
C ALA A 63 -8.08 22.98 -5.24
N ARG A 64 -9.27 22.84 -4.67
CA ARG A 64 -9.88 21.55 -4.30
C ARG A 64 -11.21 21.35 -4.99
N GLY A 65 -11.66 20.10 -5.06
CA GLY A 65 -12.94 19.79 -5.64
C GLY A 65 -13.32 18.33 -5.50
N THR A 66 -14.37 17.93 -6.21
CA THR A 66 -14.77 16.52 -6.38
C THR A 66 -14.89 16.21 -7.86
N ALA A 67 -14.47 15.03 -8.26
CA ALA A 67 -14.61 14.52 -9.61
C ALA A 67 -15.37 13.20 -9.60
N GLN A 68 -16.02 12.89 -10.71
CA GLN A 68 -16.69 11.62 -10.91
C GLN A 68 -15.74 10.65 -11.59
N HIS A 69 -15.45 9.54 -10.90
CA HIS A 69 -14.73 8.41 -11.46
C HIS A 69 -15.64 7.64 -12.44
N PRO A 70 -15.10 6.94 -13.47
CA PRO A 70 -15.89 6.13 -14.40
C PRO A 70 -16.75 5.05 -13.74
N SER A 71 -16.37 4.58 -12.56
CA SER A 71 -17.22 3.67 -11.75
C SER A 71 -18.46 4.32 -11.13
N GLY A 72 -18.68 5.62 -11.36
CA GLY A 72 -19.78 6.40 -10.75
C GLY A 72 -19.49 6.92 -9.34
N ARG A 73 -18.38 6.54 -8.73
CA ARG A 73 -17.99 7.04 -7.40
C ARG A 73 -17.41 8.44 -7.45
N GLU A 74 -17.61 9.21 -6.38
CA GLU A 74 -16.94 10.52 -6.22
C GLU A 74 -15.53 10.34 -5.66
N VAL A 75 -14.62 11.20 -6.14
CA VAL A 75 -13.23 11.28 -5.73
C VAL A 75 -12.91 12.71 -5.33
N LEU A 76 -12.26 12.90 -4.20
CA LEU A 76 -11.74 14.21 -3.78
C LEU A 76 -10.55 14.58 -4.67
N VAL A 77 -10.49 15.84 -5.10
CA VAL A 77 -9.39 16.31 -5.94
C VAL A 77 -8.69 17.47 -5.26
N ASP A 78 -7.38 17.35 -5.12
CA ASP A 78 -6.49 18.42 -4.67
C ASP A 78 -5.66 18.98 -5.82
N LYS A 79 -5.12 20.19 -5.65
CA LYS A 79 -4.21 20.86 -6.59
C LYS A 79 -4.83 21.12 -7.98
N LEU A 80 -6.13 21.40 -8.02
CA LEU A 80 -6.77 21.83 -9.26
C LEU A 80 -6.13 23.13 -9.80
N PRO A 81 -5.86 23.22 -11.11
CA PRO A 81 -5.39 24.44 -11.71
C PRO A 81 -6.44 25.57 -11.57
N ARG A 82 -5.97 26.83 -11.52
CA ARG A 82 -6.86 27.99 -11.35
C ARG A 82 -7.94 28.06 -12.44
N GLY A 83 -7.58 27.72 -13.68
CA GLY A 83 -8.48 27.70 -14.83
C GLY A 83 -9.39 26.47 -14.96
N ALA A 84 -9.36 25.54 -14.01
CA ALA A 84 -10.23 24.37 -14.08
C ALA A 84 -11.71 24.77 -13.93
N SER A 85 -12.56 24.25 -14.81
CA SER A 85 -14.00 24.53 -14.85
C SER A 85 -14.81 23.30 -14.43
N GLU A 86 -15.84 23.54 -13.63
CA GLU A 86 -16.83 22.51 -13.32
C GLU A 86 -17.54 22.03 -14.59
N GLY A 87 -17.84 20.74 -14.63
CA GLY A 87 -18.45 20.11 -15.79
C GLY A 87 -17.48 19.64 -16.87
N ALA A 88 -16.21 20.07 -16.83
CA ALA A 88 -15.19 19.64 -17.79
C ALA A 88 -14.50 18.33 -17.34
N ASN A 89 -14.00 17.58 -18.30
CA ASN A 89 -13.24 16.37 -18.06
C ASN A 89 -11.76 16.71 -17.87
N TYR A 90 -11.12 15.99 -16.95
CA TYR A 90 -9.70 16.07 -16.66
C TYR A 90 -9.15 14.68 -16.43
N LEU A 91 -7.85 14.55 -16.64
CA LEU A 91 -7.09 13.37 -16.24
C LEU A 91 -6.68 13.50 -14.78
N PHE A 92 -6.90 12.46 -14.02
CA PHE A 92 -6.60 12.40 -12.61
C PHE A 92 -5.76 11.16 -12.29
N ALA A 93 -4.83 11.30 -11.34
CA ALA A 93 -4.14 10.18 -10.71
C ALA A 93 -4.58 10.07 -9.24
N ILE A 94 -4.96 8.87 -8.83
CA ILE A 94 -5.35 8.57 -7.44
C ILE A 94 -4.11 8.64 -6.57
N THR A 95 -4.16 9.44 -5.52
CA THR A 95 -3.08 9.60 -4.54
C THR A 95 -3.33 8.78 -3.28
N ARG A 96 -4.58 8.40 -3.04
CA ARG A 96 -4.99 7.61 -1.89
C ARG A 96 -6.34 6.95 -2.19
N GLY A 97 -6.45 5.66 -1.92
CA GLY A 97 -7.72 4.93 -1.96
C GLY A 97 -8.75 5.44 -0.94
N ALA A 98 -9.95 4.89 -0.99
CA ALA A 98 -10.95 5.11 0.04
C ALA A 98 -10.46 4.55 1.39
N MET A 99 -10.86 5.20 2.48
CA MET A 99 -10.49 4.77 3.84
C MET A 99 -11.71 4.81 4.75
N THR A 100 -11.87 3.75 5.53
CA THR A 100 -12.81 3.76 6.65
C THR A 100 -12.06 4.25 7.89
N GLU A 101 -12.50 5.39 8.43
CA GLU A 101 -12.05 5.88 9.73
C GLU A 101 -13.16 5.68 10.76
N ARG A 102 -12.79 5.67 12.04
CA ARG A 102 -13.76 5.52 13.12
C ARG A 102 -14.85 6.58 13.03
N GLY A 103 -16.09 6.15 12.75
CA GLY A 103 -17.25 7.04 12.62
C GLY A 103 -17.41 7.78 11.30
N ARG A 104 -16.53 7.60 10.31
CA ARG A 104 -16.68 8.20 8.98
C ARG A 104 -15.92 7.47 7.89
N PHE A 105 -16.40 7.66 6.67
CA PHE A 105 -15.78 7.16 5.45
C PHE A 105 -15.10 8.32 4.72
N LYS A 106 -13.84 8.16 4.36
CA LYS A 106 -13.10 9.10 3.51
C LYS A 106 -13.12 8.62 2.07
N LEU A 107 -13.57 9.49 1.17
CA LEU A 107 -13.52 9.25 -0.26
C LEU A 107 -12.06 9.10 -0.74
N PRO A 108 -11.83 8.41 -1.86
CA PRO A 108 -10.53 8.39 -2.53
C PRO A 108 -10.07 9.83 -2.80
N ALA A 109 -8.76 10.04 -2.83
CA ALA A 109 -8.19 11.33 -3.18
C ALA A 109 -7.36 11.22 -4.47
N ALA A 110 -7.40 12.25 -5.29
CA ALA A 110 -6.70 12.32 -6.56
C ALA A 110 -6.08 13.71 -6.78
N ARG A 111 -5.22 13.80 -7.77
CA ARG A 111 -4.71 15.06 -8.29
C ARG A 111 -4.84 15.09 -9.82
N PRO A 112 -5.03 16.26 -10.46
CA PRO A 112 -4.99 16.35 -11.89
C PRO A 112 -3.57 16.05 -12.41
N VAL A 113 -3.51 15.40 -13.57
CA VAL A 113 -2.27 15.12 -14.31
C VAL A 113 -2.42 15.63 -15.74
N SER A 114 -1.32 16.03 -16.36
CA SER A 114 -1.33 16.59 -17.72
C SER A 114 -1.31 15.51 -18.79
N THR A 115 -0.86 14.32 -18.46
CA THR A 115 -0.81 13.17 -19.34
C THR A 115 -1.07 11.93 -18.48
N ILE A 116 -1.78 10.95 -18.99
CA ILE A 116 -1.74 9.61 -18.41
C ILE A 116 -0.28 9.19 -18.61
N ALA A 117 0.50 9.23 -17.54
CA ALA A 117 1.76 8.54 -17.52
C ALA A 117 1.36 7.08 -17.61
N GLY A 118 1.49 6.50 -18.82
CA GLY A 118 1.07 5.14 -19.07
C GLY A 118 1.48 4.27 -17.89
N THR A 119 0.48 3.82 -17.18
CA THR A 119 0.53 3.04 -15.94
C THR A 119 1.78 3.38 -15.11
N ILE A 120 1.63 4.16 -14.03
CA ILE A 120 2.61 4.04 -12.92
C ILE A 120 2.69 2.55 -12.75
N SER A 121 3.83 1.97 -13.08
CA SER A 121 4.00 0.54 -13.19
C SER A 121 3.44 -0.04 -11.90
N ASP A 122 2.24 -0.63 -12.01
CA ASP A 122 1.70 -1.45 -10.93
C ASP A 122 2.89 -2.31 -10.51
N PRO A 123 3.45 -2.14 -9.31
CA PRO A 123 4.60 -2.93 -8.91
C PRO A 123 4.32 -4.42 -9.05
N MET A 124 3.03 -4.77 -9.17
CA MET A 124 2.55 -6.11 -9.42
C MET A 124 2.40 -6.46 -10.92
N ALA A 125 2.53 -5.50 -11.87
CA ALA A 125 2.39 -5.79 -13.30
C ALA A 125 3.43 -6.80 -13.80
N ASN A 126 4.61 -6.82 -13.21
CA ASN A 126 5.69 -7.77 -13.49
C ASN A 126 5.85 -8.84 -12.40
N ALA A 127 4.87 -8.96 -11.50
CA ALA A 127 4.94 -9.93 -10.42
C ALA A 127 4.81 -11.36 -10.95
N ARG A 128 5.53 -12.28 -10.35
CA ARG A 128 5.39 -13.69 -10.64
C ARG A 128 4.08 -14.22 -10.07
N SER A 129 3.18 -14.70 -10.93
CA SER A 129 1.98 -15.39 -10.47
C SER A 129 2.35 -16.72 -9.82
N VAL A 130 1.83 -16.96 -8.63
CA VAL A 130 1.99 -18.20 -7.87
C VAL A 130 0.63 -18.77 -7.53
N ARG A 131 0.55 -20.09 -7.43
CA ARG A 131 -0.70 -20.76 -7.05
C ARG A 131 -1.00 -20.56 -5.56
N ARG A 132 0.04 -20.52 -4.72
CA ARG A 132 -0.01 -20.28 -3.29
C ARG A 132 1.32 -19.73 -2.81
N PHE A 133 1.28 -18.85 -1.84
CA PHE A 133 2.45 -18.43 -1.09
C PHE A 133 3.03 -19.57 -0.24
N PRO A 134 4.27 -19.45 0.24
CA PRO A 134 4.80 -20.38 1.25
C PRO A 134 3.85 -20.45 2.45
N PRO A 135 3.61 -21.65 3.00
CA PRO A 135 2.69 -21.82 4.13
C PRO A 135 3.06 -20.95 5.33
N GLY A 136 2.07 -20.30 5.94
CA GLY A 136 2.24 -19.47 7.14
C GLY A 136 2.61 -18.01 6.86
N VAL A 137 3.33 -17.72 5.80
CA VAL A 137 3.87 -16.35 5.55
C VAL A 137 2.76 -15.32 5.43
N TRP A 138 1.71 -15.61 4.68
CA TRP A 138 0.59 -14.69 4.52
C TRP A 138 -0.21 -14.53 5.81
N GLU A 139 -0.47 -15.63 6.48
CA GLU A 139 -1.22 -15.70 7.73
C GLU A 139 -0.53 -14.91 8.84
N ASP A 140 0.79 -15.01 8.94
CA ASP A 140 1.60 -14.29 9.93
C ASP A 140 1.56 -12.78 9.67
N ILE A 141 1.73 -12.35 8.42
CA ILE A 141 1.63 -10.93 8.02
C ILE A 141 0.22 -10.39 8.30
N TRP A 142 -0.82 -11.15 7.92
CA TRP A 142 -2.20 -10.76 8.18
C TRP A 142 -2.49 -10.62 9.66
N HIS A 143 -1.98 -11.56 10.47
CA HIS A 143 -2.11 -11.52 11.92
C HIS A 143 -1.42 -10.28 12.50
N ALA A 144 -0.17 -10.04 12.15
CA ALA A 144 0.57 -8.85 12.58
C ALA A 144 -0.14 -7.54 12.19
N ALA A 145 -0.61 -7.43 10.93
CA ALA A 145 -1.34 -6.25 10.46
C ALA A 145 -2.69 -6.05 11.16
N SER A 146 -3.37 -7.13 11.55
CA SER A 146 -4.69 -7.06 12.21
C SER A 146 -4.61 -6.91 13.72
N SER A 147 -3.55 -7.41 14.37
CA SER A 147 -3.32 -7.23 15.80
C SER A 147 -2.95 -5.81 16.16
N GLY A 148 -2.34 -5.07 15.23
CA GLY A 148 -1.75 -3.76 15.49
C GLY A 148 -0.42 -3.85 16.24
N GLU A 149 0.20 -5.02 16.28
CA GLU A 149 1.50 -5.26 16.88
C GLU A 149 2.45 -5.86 15.84
N VAL A 150 3.65 -5.32 15.75
CA VAL A 150 4.69 -5.77 14.82
C VAL A 150 5.98 -6.01 15.60
N ASP A 151 6.38 -7.26 15.68
CA ASP A 151 7.63 -7.65 16.34
C ASP A 151 8.84 -7.36 15.45
N PHE A 152 9.93 -6.95 16.09
CA PHE A 152 11.24 -6.82 15.48
C PHE A 152 12.34 -7.33 16.43
N ALA A 153 13.57 -7.47 15.94
CA ALA A 153 14.67 -7.93 16.76
C ALA A 153 14.98 -6.96 17.91
N GLY A 154 14.56 -7.30 19.13
CA GLY A 154 14.78 -6.52 20.36
C GLY A 154 13.58 -5.72 20.84
N GLY A 155 12.39 -5.86 20.21
CA GLY A 155 11.18 -5.18 20.67
C GLY A 155 9.97 -5.39 19.80
N SER A 156 8.94 -4.59 20.04
CA SER A 156 7.71 -4.53 19.25
C SER A 156 7.24 -3.10 19.00
N LEU A 157 6.52 -2.91 17.91
CA LEU A 157 5.76 -1.69 17.60
C LEU A 157 4.28 -1.95 17.90
N LEU A 158 3.68 -1.11 18.72
CA LEU A 158 2.26 -1.16 19.02
C LEU A 158 1.52 0.01 18.35
N PHE A 159 0.59 -0.28 17.46
CA PHE A 159 -0.22 0.69 16.74
C PHE A 159 -1.59 0.86 17.42
N ALA A 160 -1.81 2.00 18.05
CA ALA A 160 -3.08 2.32 18.70
C ALA A 160 -3.82 3.43 17.96
N VAL A 161 -4.98 3.11 17.40
CA VAL A 161 -5.85 4.10 16.75
C VAL A 161 -6.71 4.79 17.81
N THR A 162 -6.47 6.09 18.00
CA THR A 162 -7.27 6.93 18.88
C THR A 162 -8.21 7.85 18.08
N PRO A 163 -9.21 8.51 18.70
CA PRO A 163 -10.07 9.45 17.98
C PRO A 163 -9.34 10.62 17.33
N ALA A 164 -8.18 11.01 17.85
CA ALA A 164 -7.43 12.17 17.39
C ALA A 164 -6.28 11.81 16.45
N MET A 165 -5.61 10.68 16.68
CA MET A 165 -4.40 10.29 15.96
C MET A 165 -4.14 8.79 16.06
N THR A 166 -3.26 8.27 15.24
CA THR A 166 -2.65 6.95 15.46
C THR A 166 -1.39 7.15 16.29
N LEU A 167 -1.32 6.45 17.41
CA LEU A 167 -0.12 6.36 18.24
C LEU A 167 0.69 5.14 17.80
N ILE A 168 2.00 5.29 17.81
CA ILE A 168 2.93 4.18 17.62
C ILE A 168 3.82 4.19 18.86
N ASP A 169 3.73 3.12 19.64
CA ASP A 169 4.59 2.91 20.79
C ASP A 169 5.67 1.88 20.44
N ILE A 170 6.85 2.03 21.01
CA ILE A 170 8.00 1.18 20.75
C ILE A 170 8.45 0.60 22.07
N ASP A 171 8.17 -0.67 22.31
CA ASP A 171 8.58 -1.40 23.49
C ASP A 171 9.72 -2.38 23.20
N GLY A 172 10.62 -2.55 24.14
CA GLY A 172 11.70 -3.53 24.01
C GLY A 172 12.78 -3.41 25.07
N ASP A 173 13.71 -4.34 25.04
CA ASP A 173 14.78 -4.48 26.03
C ASP A 173 16.06 -3.70 25.68
N LEU A 174 16.10 -3.07 24.51
CA LEU A 174 17.25 -2.27 24.06
C LEU A 174 17.23 -0.85 24.64
N PRO A 175 18.40 -0.19 24.79
CA PRO A 175 18.45 1.22 25.13
C PRO A 175 17.63 2.07 24.13
N PRO A 176 16.97 3.16 24.52
CA PRO A 176 16.00 3.90 23.70
C PRO A 176 16.48 4.28 22.29
N ARG A 177 17.77 4.66 22.17
CA ARG A 177 18.35 5.00 20.86
C ARG A 177 18.51 3.78 19.95
N GLU A 178 18.97 2.66 20.52
CA GLU A 178 19.16 1.41 19.76
C GLU A 178 17.81 0.81 19.39
N LEU A 179 16.84 0.87 20.30
CA LEU A 179 15.47 0.43 20.09
C LEU A 179 14.82 1.20 18.94
N SER A 180 14.96 2.53 18.93
CA SER A 180 14.43 3.36 17.84
C SER A 180 15.07 3.07 16.48
N LEU A 181 16.36 2.70 16.45
CA LEU A 181 17.04 2.34 15.22
C LEU A 181 16.66 0.93 14.74
N ALA A 182 16.45 -0.01 15.67
CA ALA A 182 16.05 -1.37 15.35
C ALA A 182 14.60 -1.47 14.82
N ALA A 183 13.75 -0.51 15.19
CA ALA A 183 12.35 -0.43 14.73
C ALA A 183 12.21 0.10 13.29
N VAL A 184 13.29 0.58 12.67
CA VAL A 184 13.29 1.09 11.28
C VAL A 184 13.88 0.00 10.38
N PRO A 185 13.14 -0.49 9.36
CA PRO A 185 13.62 -1.49 8.40
C PRO A 185 14.72 -0.97 7.48
#